data_e56b6ef1b2a770f1e44cafb76aa66d35
#
_entry.id   e56b6ef1b2a770f1e44cafb76aa66d35
#
_cell.length_a   1.000
_cell.length_b   1.000
_cell.length_c   1.000
_cell.angle_alpha   90.00
_cell.angle_beta   90.00
_cell.angle_gamma   90.00
#
_symmetry.space_group_name_H-M   'P 1'
#
loop_
_entity.id
_entity.type
_entity.pdbx_description
1 polymer ?
#
loop_
_entity_poly.entity_id
_entity_poly.type
_entity_poly.pdbx_seq_one_letter_code
_entity_poly.pdbx_strand_id
1 'polypeptide(L)'
;QQSLLFMWTSNPHLPEALGLMKAWDFKWATVAFVWDKQRVNPGYYTMSQIELCLVGKRGRIPQPRGARNVRQFLSSPRGIHSAKPEEVRWRIEQMFPTQKKIELFAREKVPGWDCWGNGVNKVAPLVA
;
A
#
# COMPACT_ATOMS: atom_id res chain seq x y z
N GLN A 1 -14.64 -3.36 14.05
CA GLN A 1 -13.29 -2.80 14.22
C GLN A 1 -12.92 -1.94 13.04
N GLN A 2 -12.40 -0.75 13.33
CA GLN A 2 -12.07 0.23 12.29
C GLN A 2 -10.63 0.05 11.83
N SER A 3 -10.43 -0.23 10.55
CA SER A 3 -9.09 -0.39 10.00
C SER A 3 -9.07 -0.14 8.50
N LEU A 4 -7.89 0.15 7.99
CA LEU A 4 -7.64 0.31 6.55
C LEU A 4 -6.56 -0.69 6.13
N LEU A 5 -6.68 -1.15 4.91
CA LEU A 5 -5.69 -2.01 4.26
C LEU A 5 -5.19 -1.29 3.02
N PHE A 6 -3.88 -1.04 2.96
CA PHE A 6 -3.22 -0.54 1.76
C PHE A 6 -2.52 -1.72 1.10
N MET A 7 -2.90 -2.01 -0.13
CA MET A 7 -2.45 -3.22 -0.83
C MET A 7 -1.89 -2.88 -2.19
N TRP A 8 -0.63 -3.26 -2.43
CA TRP A 8 0.00 -3.07 -3.72
C TRP A 8 -0.44 -4.14 -4.72
N THR A 9 -0.62 -3.75 -5.96
CA THR A 9 -0.87 -4.66 -7.06
C THR A 9 -0.36 -4.08 -8.38
N SER A 10 0.05 -4.97 -9.27
CA SER A 10 0.26 -4.60 -10.68
C SER A 10 -1.09 -4.63 -11.39
N ASN A 11 -1.16 -3.98 -12.56
CA ASN A 11 -2.41 -3.93 -13.32
C ASN A 11 -2.96 -5.32 -13.66
N PRO A 12 -2.13 -6.28 -14.16
CA PRO A 12 -2.67 -7.61 -14.52
C PRO A 12 -3.22 -8.38 -13.33
N HIS A 13 -2.74 -8.09 -12.13
CA HIS A 13 -3.16 -8.82 -10.92
C HIS A 13 -4.24 -8.08 -10.12
N LEU A 14 -4.82 -7.03 -10.70
CA LEU A 14 -5.86 -6.26 -10.02
C LEU A 14 -7.06 -7.12 -9.58
N PRO A 15 -7.60 -8.02 -10.43
CA PRO A 15 -8.72 -8.85 -9.98
C PRO A 15 -8.38 -9.72 -8.77
N GLU A 16 -7.19 -10.32 -8.75
CA GLU A 16 -6.75 -11.14 -7.61
C GLU A 16 -6.60 -10.31 -6.35
N ALA A 17 -6.05 -9.08 -6.47
CA ALA A 17 -5.90 -8.20 -5.32
C ALA A 17 -7.24 -7.82 -4.73
N LEU A 18 -8.22 -7.50 -5.56
CA LEU A 18 -9.57 -7.19 -5.11
C LEU A 18 -10.22 -8.39 -4.42
N GLY A 19 -10.03 -9.60 -4.97
CA GLY A 19 -10.53 -10.82 -4.37
C GLY A 19 -9.92 -11.11 -3.00
N LEU A 20 -8.61 -10.90 -2.88
CA LEU A 20 -7.91 -11.09 -1.61
C LEU A 20 -8.36 -10.07 -0.56
N MET A 21 -8.54 -8.83 -0.97
CA MET A 21 -9.03 -7.79 -0.07
C MET A 21 -10.40 -8.17 0.50
N LYS A 22 -11.30 -8.66 -0.36
CA LYS A 22 -12.62 -9.11 0.05
C LYS A 22 -12.52 -10.32 0.98
N ALA A 23 -11.64 -11.27 0.67
CA ALA A 23 -11.45 -12.46 1.50
C ALA A 23 -10.98 -12.11 2.90
N TRP A 24 -10.23 -11.01 3.06
CA TRP A 24 -9.79 -10.50 4.35
C TRP A 24 -10.81 -9.58 5.02
N ASP A 25 -12.03 -9.53 4.46
CA ASP A 25 -13.14 -8.75 5.00
C ASP A 25 -12.92 -7.24 4.95
N PHE A 26 -12.24 -6.80 3.90
CA PHE A 26 -12.11 -5.37 3.61
C PHE A 26 -12.94 -5.03 2.38
N LYS A 27 -13.63 -3.89 2.46
CA LYS A 27 -14.36 -3.35 1.32
C LYS A 27 -13.45 -2.38 0.58
N TRP A 28 -13.26 -2.61 -0.72
CA TRP A 28 -12.45 -1.71 -1.53
C TRP A 28 -13.06 -0.31 -1.56
N ALA A 29 -12.24 0.70 -1.31
CA ALA A 29 -12.67 2.08 -1.32
C ALA A 29 -12.22 2.79 -2.59
N THR A 30 -10.92 2.73 -2.89
CA THR A 30 -10.37 3.42 -4.06
C THR A 30 -8.93 2.97 -4.30
N VAL A 31 -8.34 3.50 -5.39
CA VAL A 31 -6.90 3.46 -5.60
C VAL A 31 -6.31 4.61 -4.78
N ALA A 32 -5.52 4.27 -3.76
CA ALA A 32 -4.91 5.28 -2.90
C ALA A 32 -3.73 5.95 -3.58
N PHE A 33 -2.85 5.16 -4.21
CA PHE A 33 -1.65 5.68 -4.84
C PHE A 33 -1.40 5.02 -6.18
N VAL A 34 -0.88 5.82 -7.11
CA VAL A 34 -0.39 5.37 -8.41
C VAL A 34 1.09 5.70 -8.46
N TRP A 35 1.92 4.68 -8.55
CA TRP A 35 3.37 4.83 -8.57
C TRP A 35 3.90 4.67 -9.98
N ASP A 36 4.46 5.75 -10.53
CA ASP A 36 5.24 5.72 -11.75
C ASP A 36 6.64 5.22 -11.40
N LYS A 37 6.97 4.02 -11.85
CA LYS A 37 8.24 3.36 -11.54
C LYS A 37 9.42 3.92 -12.33
N GLN A 38 9.16 4.84 -13.26
CA GLN A 38 10.17 5.41 -14.13
C GLN A 38 10.89 4.36 -14.98
N ARG A 39 10.23 3.24 -15.20
CA ARG A 39 10.75 2.14 -16.01
C ARG A 39 9.61 1.47 -16.73
N VAL A 40 9.76 1.34 -18.04
CA VAL A 40 8.74 0.78 -18.92
C VAL A 40 9.03 -0.69 -19.15
N ASN A 41 8.02 -1.52 -19.06
CA ASN A 41 8.09 -2.95 -19.33
C ASN A 41 6.99 -3.33 -20.31
N PRO A 42 7.16 -4.42 -21.10
CA PRO A 42 6.07 -4.88 -21.95
C PRO A 42 4.84 -5.24 -21.14
N GLY A 43 3.68 -4.80 -21.59
CA GLY A 43 2.39 -5.13 -21.01
C GLY A 43 1.51 -5.81 -22.04
N TYR A 44 0.24 -6.06 -21.68
CA TYR A 44 -0.65 -6.79 -22.57
C TYR A 44 -1.10 -5.97 -23.78
N TYR A 45 -1.40 -4.71 -23.58
CA TYR A 45 -1.84 -3.82 -24.67
C TYR A 45 -0.94 -2.61 -24.80
N THR A 46 -0.47 -2.12 -23.67
CA THR A 46 0.40 -0.94 -23.61
C THR A 46 1.65 -1.29 -22.81
N MET A 47 2.64 -0.42 -22.92
CA MET A 47 3.87 -0.58 -22.13
C MET A 47 3.55 -0.26 -20.66
N SER A 48 3.86 -1.20 -19.78
CA SER A 48 3.55 -1.08 -18.36
C SER A 48 4.58 -0.20 -17.66
N GLN A 49 4.13 0.71 -16.79
CA GLN A 49 5.03 1.64 -16.11
C GLN A 49 4.63 1.91 -14.67
N ILE A 50 3.42 1.53 -14.28
CA ILE A 50 2.90 1.89 -12.96
C ILE A 50 2.58 0.67 -12.11
N GLU A 51 2.51 0.89 -10.80
CA GLU A 51 1.85 -0.02 -9.87
C GLU A 51 0.82 0.76 -9.08
N LEU A 52 -0.17 0.04 -8.59
CA LEU A 52 -1.27 0.62 -7.84
C LEU A 52 -1.19 0.21 -6.38
N CYS A 53 -1.49 1.15 -5.49
CA CYS A 53 -1.72 0.84 -4.09
C CYS A 53 -3.20 1.07 -3.83
N LEU A 54 -3.92 -0.02 -3.57
CA LEU A 54 -5.34 0.03 -3.29
C LEU A 54 -5.56 0.33 -1.82
N VAL A 55 -6.70 0.93 -1.48
CA VAL A 55 -7.11 1.04 -0.09
C VAL A 55 -8.49 0.45 0.08
N GLY A 56 -8.62 -0.42 1.07
CA GLY A 56 -9.88 -0.98 1.52
C GLY A 56 -10.13 -0.65 2.97
N LYS A 57 -11.39 -0.71 3.38
CA LYS A 57 -11.75 -0.40 4.76
C LYS A 57 -12.57 -1.51 5.38
N ARG A 58 -12.42 -1.62 6.69
CA ARG A 58 -13.25 -2.45 7.56
C ARG A 58 -13.83 -1.53 8.61
N GLY A 59 -15.16 -1.39 8.62
CA GLY A 59 -15.81 -0.42 9.49
C GLY A 59 -15.64 1.01 8.98
N ARG A 60 -15.55 1.95 9.87
CA ARG A 60 -15.38 3.36 9.54
C ARG A 60 -13.92 3.70 9.33
N ILE A 61 -13.68 4.82 8.66
CA ILE A 61 -12.32 5.33 8.52
C ILE A 61 -11.77 5.65 9.92
N PRO A 62 -10.56 5.14 10.25
CA PRO A 62 -9.97 5.39 11.56
C PRO A 62 -9.79 6.88 11.87
N GLN A 63 -10.00 7.25 13.12
CA GLN A 63 -9.87 8.61 13.61
C GLN A 63 -8.83 8.68 14.72
N PRO A 64 -8.18 9.81 14.93
CA PRO A 64 -8.28 11.04 14.14
C PRO A 64 -7.54 10.92 12.81
N ARG A 65 -7.98 11.68 11.84
CA ARG A 65 -7.28 11.78 10.56
C ARG A 65 -6.27 12.92 10.60
N GLY A 66 -5.19 12.72 9.85
CA GLY A 66 -4.20 13.78 9.63
C GLY A 66 -4.49 14.54 8.34
N ALA A 67 -3.46 14.67 7.50
CA ALA A 67 -3.57 15.43 6.26
C ALA A 67 -4.63 14.84 5.33
N ARG A 68 -5.35 15.73 4.65
CA ARG A 68 -6.38 15.34 3.67
C ARG A 68 -6.04 15.78 2.26
N ASN A 69 -4.87 16.36 2.07
CA ASN A 69 -4.41 16.87 0.78
C ASN A 69 -3.26 16.04 0.20
N VAL A 70 -3.08 14.83 0.69
CA VAL A 70 -2.04 13.93 0.20
C VAL A 70 -2.39 13.51 -1.23
N ARG A 71 -1.39 13.61 -2.11
CA ARG A 71 -1.60 13.33 -3.52
C ARG A 71 -1.55 11.84 -3.83
N GLN A 72 -2.32 11.45 -4.83
CA GLN A 72 -2.41 10.06 -5.26
C GLN A 72 -1.20 9.62 -6.07
N PHE A 73 -0.73 10.47 -6.97
CA PHE A 73 0.33 10.14 -7.91
C PHE A 73 1.70 10.39 -7.30
N LEU A 74 2.64 9.48 -7.57
CA LEU A 74 4.05 9.73 -7.28
C LEU A 74 4.91 9.09 -8.37
N SER A 75 6.07 9.69 -8.60
CA SER A 75 7.07 9.20 -9.55
C SER A 75 8.36 9.00 -8.78
N SER A 76 8.89 7.79 -8.83
CA SER A 76 10.08 7.43 -8.07
C SER A 76 10.72 6.21 -8.71
N PRO A 77 12.07 6.15 -8.81
CA PRO A 77 12.73 5.00 -9.41
C PRO A 77 12.43 3.72 -8.64
N ARG A 78 12.39 2.62 -9.36
CA ARG A 78 12.28 1.31 -8.75
C ARG A 78 13.50 1.02 -7.87
N GLY A 79 13.23 0.58 -6.65
CA GLY A 79 14.28 0.18 -5.74
C GLY A 79 14.72 -1.26 -5.96
N ILE A 80 15.58 -1.74 -5.04
CA ILE A 80 16.13 -3.09 -5.07
C ILE A 80 15.06 -4.05 -4.53
N HIS A 81 15.02 -5.28 -5.10
CA HIS A 81 14.14 -6.36 -4.62
C HIS A 81 12.66 -5.97 -4.59
N SER A 82 12.22 -5.23 -5.57
CA SER A 82 10.81 -4.78 -5.69
C SER A 82 10.35 -3.96 -4.50
N ALA A 83 11.26 -3.27 -3.83
CA ALA A 83 10.92 -2.38 -2.72
C ALA A 83 9.98 -1.28 -3.20
N LYS A 84 8.96 -0.98 -2.40
CA LYS A 84 8.03 0.11 -2.69
C LYS A 84 8.63 1.43 -2.22
N PRO A 85 8.23 2.58 -2.83
CA PRO A 85 8.79 3.87 -2.43
C PRO A 85 8.49 4.19 -0.97
N GLU A 86 9.51 4.64 -0.25
CA GLU A 86 9.34 5.06 1.14
C GLU A 86 8.37 6.24 1.26
N GLU A 87 8.27 7.04 0.23
CA GLU A 87 7.36 8.18 0.22
C GLU A 87 5.92 7.78 0.45
N VAL A 88 5.50 6.58 0.01
CA VAL A 88 4.14 6.10 0.23
C VAL A 88 3.89 5.88 1.73
N ARG A 89 4.85 5.27 2.45
CA ARG A 89 4.73 5.13 3.90
C ARG A 89 4.62 6.49 4.57
N TRP A 90 5.45 7.44 4.16
CA TRP A 90 5.41 8.79 4.70
C TRP A 90 4.06 9.46 4.44
N ARG A 91 3.52 9.31 3.23
CA ARG A 91 2.20 9.86 2.89
C ARG A 91 1.09 9.25 3.75
N ILE A 92 1.14 7.94 3.97
CA ILE A 92 0.16 7.27 4.83
C ILE A 92 0.29 7.78 6.27
N GLU A 93 1.50 7.98 6.75
CA GLU A 93 1.74 8.56 8.08
C GLU A 93 1.16 9.96 8.21
N GLN A 94 1.25 10.76 7.14
CA GLN A 94 0.63 12.09 7.15
C GLN A 94 -0.90 12.00 7.21
N MET A 95 -1.48 11.00 6.55
CA MET A 95 -2.94 10.80 6.56
C MET A 95 -3.45 10.25 7.88
N PHE A 96 -2.68 9.38 8.52
CA PHE A 96 -3.07 8.67 9.75
C PHE A 96 -1.88 8.62 10.70
N PRO A 97 -1.57 9.74 11.38
CA PRO A 97 -0.31 9.84 12.14
C PRO A 97 -0.30 9.04 13.44
N THR A 98 -1.46 8.76 14.02
CA THR A 98 -1.52 8.14 15.35
C THR A 98 -1.95 6.67 15.34
N GLN A 99 -2.40 6.17 14.20
CA GLN A 99 -2.86 4.80 14.10
C GLN A 99 -1.69 3.82 14.04
N LYS A 100 -1.89 2.65 14.64
CA LYS A 100 -0.91 1.58 14.56
C LYS A 100 -0.82 1.07 13.12
N LYS A 101 0.42 0.80 12.65
CA LYS A 101 0.66 0.43 11.27
C LYS A 101 1.53 -0.82 11.19
N ILE A 102 1.24 -1.66 10.19
CA ILE A 102 2.07 -2.80 9.86
C ILE A 102 2.25 -2.85 8.33
N GLU A 103 3.42 -3.25 7.90
CA GLU A 103 3.73 -3.45 6.49
C GLU A 103 3.88 -4.94 6.22
N LEU A 104 3.04 -5.47 5.32
CA LEU A 104 3.12 -6.87 4.90
C LEU A 104 4.23 -7.03 3.88
N PHE A 105 4.95 -8.16 3.94
CA PHE A 105 6.05 -8.48 3.02
C PHE A 105 7.13 -7.41 3.03
N ALA A 106 7.41 -6.85 4.21
CA ALA A 106 8.40 -5.80 4.37
C ALA A 106 9.80 -6.33 4.10
N ARG A 107 10.65 -5.46 3.52
CA ARG A 107 12.06 -5.75 3.31
C ARG A 107 12.93 -5.28 4.46
N GLU A 108 12.46 -4.27 5.19
CA GLU A 108 13.16 -3.75 6.34
C GLU A 108 12.15 -3.21 7.35
N LYS A 109 12.60 -3.08 8.59
CA LYS A 109 11.76 -2.51 9.65
C LYS A 109 11.87 -1.00 9.62
N VAL A 110 10.72 -0.33 9.65
CA VAL A 110 10.63 1.12 9.61
C VAL A 110 10.10 1.61 10.94
N PRO A 111 10.71 2.63 11.57
CA PRO A 111 10.19 3.18 12.82
C PRO A 111 8.73 3.61 12.70
N GLY A 112 7.94 3.26 13.70
CA GLY A 112 6.50 3.56 13.71
C GLY A 112 5.64 2.56 12.96
N TRP A 113 6.24 1.53 12.34
CA TRP A 113 5.53 0.49 11.62
C TRP A 113 5.88 -0.89 12.16
N ASP A 114 4.87 -1.70 12.43
CA ASP A 114 5.08 -3.14 12.56
C ASP A 114 5.31 -3.72 11.17
N CYS A 115 5.94 -4.89 11.09
CA CYS A 115 6.26 -5.43 9.78
C CYS A 115 6.23 -6.95 9.78
N TRP A 116 6.02 -7.48 8.59
CA TRP A 116 5.99 -8.92 8.34
C TRP A 116 6.52 -9.16 6.93
N GLY A 117 7.52 -10.02 6.80
CA GLY A 117 8.11 -10.30 5.50
C GLY A 117 9.44 -11.00 5.60
N ASN A 118 10.08 -11.21 4.45
CA ASN A 118 11.32 -11.98 4.35
C ASN A 118 12.53 -11.25 4.90
N GLY A 119 12.50 -9.95 4.96
CA GLY A 119 13.65 -9.14 5.37
C GLY A 119 13.68 -8.78 6.84
N VAL A 120 12.68 -9.19 7.63
CA VAL A 120 12.54 -8.81 9.04
C VAL A 120 11.93 -9.96 9.82
N ASN A 121 11.93 -9.84 11.15
CA ASN A 121 11.20 -10.77 12.00
C ASN A 121 9.71 -10.63 11.73
N LYS A 122 9.04 -11.77 11.60
CA LYS A 122 7.63 -11.78 11.26
C LYS A 122 6.75 -11.45 12.44
N VAL A 123 5.72 -10.67 12.17
CA VAL A 123 4.63 -10.40 13.09
C VAL A 123 3.32 -10.64 12.36
N ALA A 124 2.25 -10.82 13.11
CA ALA A 124 0.93 -11.04 12.52
C ALA A 124 0.53 -9.82 11.68
N PRO A 125 -0.05 -10.03 10.49
CA PRO A 125 -0.50 -8.92 9.66
C PRO A 125 -1.58 -8.11 10.36
N LEU A 126 -1.45 -6.82 10.27
CA LEU A 126 -2.45 -5.85 10.68
C LEU A 126 -2.60 -4.84 9.56
N VAL A 127 -3.39 -3.81 9.80
CA VAL A 127 -3.63 -2.77 8.80
C VAL A 127 -3.50 -1.40 9.43
N ALA A 128 -3.36 -0.40 8.61
CA ALA A 128 -3.26 0.97 9.07
C ALA A 128 -4.58 1.49 9.64
#